data_0116392b6bc6af237bbadc4259e50bb0
#
_entry.id   0116392b6bc6af237bbadc4259e50bb0
#
_cell.length_a   1.000
_cell.length_b   1.000
_cell.length_c   1.000
_cell.angle_alpha   90.00
_cell.angle_beta   90.00
_cell.angle_gamma   90.00
#
_symmetry.space_group_name_H-M   'P 1'
#
loop_
_entity.id
_entity.type
_entity.pdbx_description
1 polymer ?
#
loop_
_entity_poly.entity_id
_entity_poly.type
_entity_poly.pdbx_seq_one_letter_code
_entity_poly.pdbx_strand_id
1 'polypeptide(L)' 'MKVVFEKGTGRILGAQLTGLDGVDKRCDVMATAIRMRATAHDLTRIELCYAPPFGTPKDIVNVAGDLIEKALGRR' A
#
# COMPACT_ATOMS: atom_id res chain seq x y z
N MET A 1 -3.53 -7.69 5.31
CA MET A 1 -3.73 -7.26 3.91
C MET A 1 -3.00 -8.20 2.96
N LYS A 2 -3.64 -8.52 1.89
CA LYS A 2 -3.06 -9.37 0.85
C LYS A 2 -3.02 -8.56 -0.45
N VAL A 3 -1.86 -8.51 -1.09
CA VAL A 3 -1.70 -7.70 -2.29
C VAL A 3 -1.14 -8.56 -3.42
N VAL A 4 -1.73 -8.42 -4.60
CA VAL A 4 -1.26 -9.08 -5.81
C VAL A 4 -0.59 -8.02 -6.67
N PHE A 5 0.61 -8.28 -7.12
CA PHE A 5 1.37 -7.31 -7.91
C PHE A 5 2.06 -7.99 -9.09
N GLU A 6 2.41 -7.17 -10.08
CA GLU A 6 3.12 -7.64 -11.27
C GLU A 6 4.63 -7.63 -11.00
N LYS A 7 5.29 -8.74 -11.29
CA LYS A 7 6.71 -8.90 -10.96
C LYS A 7 7.62 -7.90 -11.66
N GLY A 8 7.37 -7.64 -12.92
CA GLY A 8 8.26 -6.79 -13.68
C GLY A 8 8.25 -5.33 -13.26
N THR A 9 7.07 -4.80 -13.02
CA THR A 9 6.88 -3.37 -12.76
C THR A 9 6.57 -3.04 -11.31
N GLY A 10 6.11 -4.02 -10.54
CA GLY A 10 5.62 -3.76 -9.19
C GLY A 10 4.22 -3.15 -9.18
N ARG A 11 3.56 -3.12 -10.32
CA ARG A 11 2.21 -2.55 -10.41
C ARG A 11 1.24 -3.37 -9.59
N ILE A 12 0.40 -2.70 -8.83
CA ILE A 12 -0.59 -3.34 -7.97
C ILE A 12 -1.77 -3.80 -8.82
N LEU A 13 -2.05 -5.08 -8.77
CA LEU A 13 -3.12 -5.68 -9.55
C LEU A 13 -4.37 -5.97 -8.73
N GLY A 14 -4.22 -6.19 -7.46
CA GLY A 14 -5.35 -6.47 -6.59
C GLY A 14 -4.97 -6.38 -5.14
N ALA A 15 -5.96 -6.25 -4.27
CA ALA A 15 -5.72 -6.20 -2.84
C ALA A 15 -6.94 -6.75 -2.12
N GLN A 16 -6.69 -7.41 -1.02
CA GLN A 16 -7.73 -7.94 -0.17
C GLN A 16 -7.42 -7.54 1.26
N LEU A 17 -8.35 -6.87 1.88
CA LEU A 17 -8.17 -6.37 3.23
C LEU A 17 -9.22 -6.97 4.15
N THR A 18 -8.76 -7.43 5.30
CA THR A 18 -9.64 -7.87 6.36
C THR A 18 -9.12 -7.25 7.63
N GLY A 19 -9.96 -7.11 8.61
CA GLY A 19 -9.47 -6.62 9.86
C GLY A 19 -10.41 -5.68 10.56
N LEU A 20 -9.84 -4.80 11.34
CA LEU A 20 -10.56 -4.01 12.31
C LEU A 20 -10.73 -2.57 11.85
N ASP A 21 -10.29 -1.63 12.67
CA ASP A 21 -10.49 -0.22 12.41
C ASP A 21 -9.72 0.25 11.19
N GLY A 22 -10.34 1.10 10.41
CA GLY A 22 -9.68 1.74 9.30
C GLY A 22 -9.59 0.91 8.03
N VAL A 23 -10.18 -0.29 8.03
CA VAL A 23 -10.11 -1.17 6.85
C VAL A 23 -10.85 -0.56 5.67
N ASP A 24 -11.96 0.10 5.90
CA ASP A 24 -12.74 0.73 4.84
C ASP A 24 -11.92 1.80 4.13
N LYS A 25 -11.26 2.65 4.91
CA LYS A 25 -10.44 3.73 4.37
C LYS A 25 -9.29 3.16 3.54
N ARG A 26 -8.61 2.15 4.07
CA ARG A 26 -7.48 1.56 3.38
C ARG A 26 -7.91 0.80 2.14
N CYS A 27 -9.07 0.20 2.17
CA CYS A 27 -9.62 -0.47 1.00
C CYS A 27 -9.86 0.53 -0.11
N ASP A 28 -10.40 1.71 0.21
CA ASP A 28 -10.62 2.77 -0.77
C ASP A 28 -9.30 3.28 -1.34
N VAL A 29 -8.29 3.42 -0.50
CA VAL A 29 -6.96 3.84 -0.96
C VAL A 29 -6.42 2.81 -1.96
N MET A 30 -6.50 1.54 -1.62
CA MET A 30 -6.00 0.49 -2.51
C MET A 30 -6.79 0.41 -3.81
N ALA A 31 -8.11 0.57 -3.74
CA ALA A 31 -8.95 0.56 -4.94
C ALA A 31 -8.56 1.70 -5.88
N THR A 32 -8.34 2.88 -5.32
CA THR A 32 -7.89 4.04 -6.10
C THR A 32 -6.52 3.79 -6.70
N ALA A 33 -5.61 3.24 -5.90
CA ALA A 33 -4.26 2.94 -6.37
C ALA A 33 -4.29 1.99 -7.56
N ILE A 34 -5.09 0.94 -7.47
CA ILE A 34 -5.23 -0.03 -8.55
C ILE A 34 -5.78 0.65 -9.81
N ARG A 35 -6.81 1.45 -9.64
CA ARG A 35 -7.42 2.17 -10.76
C ARG A 35 -6.43 3.08 -11.46
N MET A 36 -5.58 3.74 -10.69
CA MET A 36 -4.59 4.67 -11.21
C MET A 36 -3.29 3.98 -11.63
N ARG A 37 -3.26 2.67 -11.63
CA ARG A 37 -2.11 1.87 -12.04
C ARG A 37 -0.87 2.13 -11.20
N ALA A 38 -1.09 2.30 -9.90
CA ALA A 38 0.01 2.54 -8.98
C ALA A 38 0.91 1.32 -8.85
N THR A 39 2.17 1.58 -8.55
CA THR A 39 3.16 0.54 -8.30
C THR A 39 3.44 0.44 -6.81
N ALA A 40 4.19 -0.58 -6.43
CA ALA A 40 4.63 -0.72 -5.04
C ALA A 40 5.43 0.50 -4.60
N HIS A 41 6.25 1.07 -5.49
CA HIS A 41 7.00 2.28 -5.17
C HIS A 41 6.07 3.43 -4.84
N ASP A 42 4.98 3.58 -5.61
CA ASP A 42 3.99 4.61 -5.33
C ASP A 42 3.38 4.43 -3.95
N LEU A 43 3.11 3.19 -3.56
CA LEU A 43 2.54 2.92 -2.24
C LEU A 43 3.45 3.38 -1.11
N THR A 44 4.76 3.32 -1.31
CA THR A 44 5.70 3.76 -0.28
C THR A 44 5.65 5.27 -0.07
N ARG A 45 5.11 5.99 -1.03
CA ARG A 45 5.11 7.46 -1.01
C ARG A 45 3.75 8.06 -0.73
N ILE A 46 2.72 7.26 -0.60
CA ILE A 46 1.38 7.77 -0.30
C ILE A 46 1.35 8.35 1.11
N GLU A 47 0.81 9.55 1.22
CA GLU A 47 0.61 10.19 2.50
C GLU A 47 -0.89 10.16 2.80
N LEU A 48 -1.27 9.42 3.81
CA LEU A 48 -2.66 9.31 4.18
C LEU A 48 -3.08 10.45 5.09
N CYS A 49 -4.36 10.75 5.07
CA CYS A 49 -4.93 11.75 5.95
C CYS A 49 -4.91 11.18 7.37
N TYR A 50 -3.87 11.51 8.09
CA TYR A 50 -3.57 10.87 9.35
C TYR A 50 -2.79 11.85 10.21
N ALA A 51 -3.22 12.02 11.41
CA ALA A 51 -2.60 12.99 12.31
C ALA A 51 -2.14 12.29 13.58
N PRO A 52 -1.04 11.57 13.51
CA PRO A 52 -0.55 10.90 14.70
C PRO A 52 -0.06 11.92 15.71
N PRO A 53 -0.34 11.73 16.96
CA PRO A 53 0.13 12.64 17.97
C PRO A 53 1.64 12.61 18.14
N PHE A 54 2.27 11.52 17.76
CA PHE A 54 3.71 11.39 17.94
C PHE A 54 4.27 10.60 16.79
N GLY A 55 5.49 10.81 16.48
CA GLY A 55 6.20 10.20 15.40
C GLY A 55 5.40 9.15 14.67
N THR A 56 5.47 9.10 13.41
CA THR A 56 4.56 8.33 12.60
C THR A 56 5.11 7.01 12.19
N PRO A 57 4.58 5.92 12.70
CA PRO A 57 4.84 4.67 12.05
C PRO A 57 4.19 4.70 10.68
N LYS A 58 4.78 3.99 9.74
CA LYS A 58 4.22 3.90 8.41
C LYS A 58 2.85 3.23 8.47
N ASP A 59 1.94 3.70 7.63
CA ASP A 59 0.66 3.04 7.47
C ASP A 59 0.88 1.66 6.83
N ILE A 60 -0.08 0.77 7.03
CA ILE A 60 0.03 -0.58 6.48
C ILE A 60 0.14 -0.55 4.94
N VAL A 61 -0.45 0.45 4.29
CA VAL A 61 -0.33 0.63 2.85
C VAL A 61 1.13 0.88 2.48
N ASN A 62 1.81 1.74 3.22
CA ASN A 62 3.23 2.03 2.98
C ASN A 62 4.08 0.78 3.24
N VAL A 63 3.77 0.06 4.30
CA VAL A 63 4.49 -1.17 4.62
C VAL A 63 4.33 -2.20 3.51
N ALA A 64 3.12 -2.33 2.96
CA ALA A 64 2.89 -3.25 1.85
C ALA A 64 3.77 -2.88 0.66
N GLY A 65 3.85 -1.59 0.34
CA GLY A 65 4.71 -1.12 -0.74
C GLY A 65 6.18 -1.46 -0.48
N ASP A 66 6.64 -1.21 0.74
CA ASP A 66 8.03 -1.52 1.12
C ASP A 66 8.33 -3.01 0.96
N LEU A 67 7.43 -3.87 1.42
CA LEU A 67 7.64 -5.31 1.35
C LEU A 67 7.70 -5.80 -0.09
N ILE A 68 6.85 -5.25 -0.96
CA ILE A 68 6.85 -5.63 -2.37
C ILE A 68 8.14 -5.17 -3.04
N GLU A 69 8.57 -3.93 -2.77
CA GLU A 69 9.82 -3.42 -3.33
C GLU A 69 10.99 -4.29 -2.90
N LYS A 70 11.00 -4.71 -1.64
CA LYS A 70 12.04 -5.60 -1.14
C LYS A 70 11.98 -6.94 -1.85
N ALA A 71 10.80 -7.49 -2.05
CA ALA A 71 10.63 -8.77 -2.75
C ALA A 71 11.11 -8.67 -4.20
N LEU A 72 11.00 -7.50 -4.80
CA LEU A 72 11.46 -7.26 -6.16
C LEU A 72 12.95 -6.94 -6.23
N GLY A 73 13.62 -6.85 -5.10
CA GLY A 73 15.04 -6.57 -5.05
C GLY A 73 15.40 -5.11 -5.26
N ARG A 74 14.44 -4.21 -5.10
CA ARG A 74 14.66 -2.78 -5.33
C ARG A 74 14.90 -1.98 -4.06
N ARG A 75 14.89 -2.65 -2.91
CA ARG A 75 15.16 -2.01 -1.63
C ARG A 75 15.99 -2.90 -0.76
#